data_a30aca791454ab1471ce909372eb5d96
#
_entry.id   a30aca791454ab1471ce909372eb5d96
#
_cell.length_a   1.000
_cell.length_b   1.000
_cell.length_c   1.000
_cell.angle_alpha   90.00
_cell.angle_beta   90.00
_cell.angle_gamma   90.00
#
_symmetry.space_group_name_H-M   'P 1'
#
loop_
_entity.id
_entity.type
_entity.pdbx_description
1 polymer ?
#
loop_
_entity_poly.entity_id
_entity_poly.type
_entity_poly.pdbx_seq_one_letter_code
_entity_poly.pdbx_strand_id
1 'polypeptide(L)'
;MEWGEYGKGSVWTKIIREKIKNQRDLLRQFQKKESELLDNYLEELTYRDKTNREGHAAKVYFNALFGTKFTRSAETPVNAALNYGYAIFLSSVNREIVSNGYITQIGIFHDNMFNDFNLGSDLVEPLRMIVDEYVYTHQPEEFGHNEKMALLDPVSYTHLRAHETEA
;
A
#
# COMPACT_ATOMS: atom_id res chain seq x y z
N MET A 1 25.32 -7.65 -6.11
CA MET A 1 24.61 -8.93 -5.90
C MET A 1 23.42 -8.91 -6.86
N GLU A 2 23.45 -9.69 -7.92
CA GLU A 2 22.29 -9.83 -8.81
C GLU A 2 21.23 -10.68 -8.10
N TRP A 3 20.07 -10.13 -7.89
CA TRP A 3 18.92 -10.90 -7.46
C TRP A 3 18.41 -11.72 -8.63
N GLY A 4 18.64 -13.02 -8.61
CA GLY A 4 18.08 -13.90 -9.63
C GLY A 4 16.56 -13.81 -9.66
N GLU A 5 15.94 -14.13 -10.80
CA GLU A 5 14.47 -14.09 -11.01
C GLU A 5 13.68 -14.82 -9.90
N TYR A 6 14.21 -15.94 -9.40
CA TYR A 6 13.60 -16.65 -8.28
C TYR A 6 13.60 -15.84 -6.98
N GLY A 7 14.69 -15.14 -6.68
CA GLY A 7 14.80 -14.28 -5.51
C GLY A 7 13.81 -13.12 -5.55
N LYS A 8 13.74 -12.41 -6.68
CA LYS A 8 12.77 -11.34 -6.91
C LYS A 8 11.34 -11.83 -6.73
N GLY A 9 10.98 -12.96 -7.34
CA GLY A 9 9.63 -13.52 -7.22
C GLY A 9 9.27 -13.95 -5.80
N SER A 10 10.24 -14.47 -5.03
CA SER A 10 10.02 -14.82 -3.61
C SER A 10 9.76 -13.58 -2.75
N VAL A 11 10.54 -12.51 -2.95
CA VAL A 11 10.35 -11.26 -2.21
C VAL A 11 9.02 -10.61 -2.59
N TRP A 12 8.68 -10.56 -3.88
CA TRP A 12 7.39 -10.07 -4.33
C TRP A 12 6.22 -10.81 -3.68
N THR A 13 6.26 -12.14 -3.64
CA THR A 13 5.23 -12.94 -2.97
C THR A 13 5.07 -12.56 -1.49
N LYS A 14 6.18 -12.25 -0.80
CA LYS A 14 6.13 -11.78 0.60
C LYS A 14 5.51 -10.40 0.71
N ILE A 15 5.87 -9.47 -0.19
CA ILE A 15 5.29 -8.11 -0.22
C ILE A 15 3.76 -8.20 -0.38
N ILE A 16 3.28 -8.98 -1.34
CA ILE A 16 1.84 -9.16 -1.56
C ILE A 16 1.16 -9.83 -0.36
N ARG A 17 1.81 -10.82 0.24
CA ARG A 17 1.29 -11.46 1.46
C ARG A 17 1.11 -10.45 2.60
N GLU A 18 2.10 -9.62 2.87
CA GLU A 18 2.01 -8.59 3.91
C GLU A 18 0.97 -7.52 3.57
N LYS A 19 0.85 -7.12 2.30
CA LYS A 19 -0.22 -6.21 1.85
C LYS A 19 -1.60 -6.77 2.17
N ILE A 20 -1.90 -8.00 1.73
CA ILE A 20 -3.22 -8.64 1.97
C ILE A 20 -3.47 -8.83 3.46
N LYS A 21 -2.43 -9.22 4.23
CA LYS A 21 -2.51 -9.37 5.68
C LYS A 21 -2.86 -8.05 6.37
N ASN A 22 -2.18 -6.97 6.01
CA ASN A 22 -2.44 -5.65 6.57
C ASN A 22 -3.85 -5.14 6.20
N GLN A 23 -4.31 -5.37 4.98
CA GLN A 23 -5.68 -5.09 4.57
C GLN A 23 -6.71 -5.90 5.37
N ARG A 24 -6.48 -7.20 5.57
CA ARG A 24 -7.33 -8.06 6.42
C ARG A 24 -7.39 -7.54 7.85
N ASP A 25 -6.25 -7.19 8.43
CA ASP A 25 -6.17 -6.74 9.83
C ASP A 25 -6.89 -5.41 10.02
N LEU A 26 -6.80 -4.49 9.05
CA LEU A 26 -7.57 -3.27 9.05
C LEU A 26 -9.08 -3.52 8.94
N LEU A 27 -9.51 -4.44 8.08
CA LEU A 27 -10.92 -4.84 8.02
C LEU A 27 -11.41 -5.42 9.35
N ARG A 28 -10.60 -6.22 10.05
CA ARG A 28 -10.92 -6.74 11.39
C ARG A 28 -11.05 -5.63 12.42
N GLN A 29 -10.13 -4.65 12.41
CA GLN A 29 -10.19 -3.48 13.29
C GLN A 29 -11.51 -2.74 13.13
N PHE A 30 -12.03 -2.61 11.91
CA PHE A 30 -13.31 -1.99 11.61
C PHE A 30 -14.49 -2.98 11.61
N GLN A 31 -14.31 -4.19 12.13
CA GLN A 31 -15.34 -5.22 12.28
C GLN A 31 -16.04 -5.57 10.95
N LYS A 32 -15.31 -5.54 9.83
CA LYS A 32 -15.81 -5.90 8.51
C LYS A 32 -15.69 -7.41 8.31
N LYS A 33 -16.81 -8.08 8.03
CA LYS A 33 -16.86 -9.54 7.80
C LYS A 33 -16.06 -10.01 6.59
N GLU A 34 -15.83 -9.11 5.64
CA GLU A 34 -15.04 -9.36 4.43
C GLU A 34 -13.58 -9.74 4.73
N SER A 35 -13.10 -9.49 5.96
CA SER A 35 -11.78 -9.96 6.42
C SER A 35 -11.59 -11.47 6.29
N GLU A 36 -12.65 -12.28 6.42
CA GLU A 36 -12.60 -13.74 6.26
C GLU A 36 -12.27 -14.16 4.82
N LEU A 37 -12.72 -13.39 3.82
CA LEU A 37 -12.35 -13.63 2.42
C LEU A 37 -10.88 -13.37 2.17
N LEU A 38 -10.29 -12.39 2.86
CA LEU A 38 -8.87 -12.10 2.73
C LEU A 38 -8.01 -13.19 3.38
N ASP A 39 -8.48 -13.86 4.43
CA ASP A 39 -7.81 -15.05 4.97
C ASP A 39 -7.74 -16.17 3.92
N ASN A 40 -8.84 -16.45 3.22
CA ASN A 40 -8.85 -17.44 2.15
C ASN A 40 -7.87 -17.07 1.02
N TYR A 41 -7.81 -15.78 0.63
CA TYR A 41 -6.85 -15.35 -0.38
C TYR A 41 -5.38 -15.46 0.07
N LEU A 42 -5.11 -15.30 1.38
CA LEU A 42 -3.77 -15.52 1.94
C LEU A 42 -3.35 -17.00 1.88
N GLU A 43 -4.29 -17.92 2.09
CA GLU A 43 -4.06 -19.38 1.96
C GLU A 43 -3.84 -19.78 0.49
N GLU A 44 -4.58 -19.17 -0.43
CA GLU A 44 -4.52 -19.44 -1.86
C GLU A 44 -3.38 -18.71 -2.58
N LEU A 45 -2.62 -17.86 -1.89
CA LEU A 45 -1.55 -17.06 -2.50
C LEU A 45 -0.41 -17.95 -2.97
N THR A 46 -0.18 -17.95 -4.27
CA THR A 46 0.89 -18.71 -4.93
C THR A 46 2.14 -17.86 -5.18
N TYR A 47 3.25 -18.52 -5.54
CA TYR A 47 4.47 -17.85 -5.94
C TYR A 47 4.21 -16.83 -7.08
N ARG A 48 4.66 -15.57 -6.88
CA ARG A 48 4.44 -14.42 -7.77
C ARG A 48 2.97 -14.09 -8.00
N ASP A 49 2.08 -14.51 -7.11
CA ASP A 49 0.63 -14.27 -7.20
C ASP A 49 0.01 -14.62 -8.57
N LYS A 50 0.35 -15.78 -9.13
CA LYS A 50 -0.14 -16.20 -10.45
C LYS A 50 -1.66 -16.23 -10.58
N THR A 51 -2.37 -16.32 -9.47
CA THR A 51 -3.83 -16.36 -9.40
C THR A 51 -4.47 -14.98 -9.16
N ASN A 52 -3.66 -13.92 -9.13
CA ASN A 52 -4.10 -12.53 -8.91
C ASN A 52 -4.93 -12.35 -7.62
N ARG A 53 -4.48 -12.97 -6.53
CA ARG A 53 -5.16 -12.82 -5.23
C ARG A 53 -5.05 -11.40 -4.69
N GLU A 54 -3.98 -10.69 -5.01
CA GLU A 54 -3.82 -9.27 -4.73
C GLU A 54 -4.98 -8.44 -5.29
N GLY A 55 -5.28 -8.60 -6.58
CA GLY A 55 -6.35 -7.85 -7.23
C GLY A 55 -7.73 -8.18 -6.66
N HIS A 56 -7.99 -9.47 -6.34
CA HIS A 56 -9.24 -9.88 -5.69
C HIS A 56 -9.35 -9.32 -4.28
N ALA A 57 -8.29 -9.41 -3.48
CA ALA A 57 -8.24 -8.86 -2.12
C ALA A 57 -8.46 -7.35 -2.11
N ALA A 58 -7.78 -6.61 -3.01
CA ALA A 58 -7.93 -5.17 -3.13
C ALA A 58 -9.38 -4.77 -3.45
N LYS A 59 -10.05 -5.48 -4.37
CA LYS A 59 -11.45 -5.22 -4.71
C LYS A 59 -12.38 -5.42 -3.50
N VAL A 60 -12.25 -6.54 -2.80
CA VAL A 60 -13.04 -6.84 -1.60
C VAL A 60 -12.78 -5.81 -0.51
N TYR A 61 -11.51 -5.50 -0.26
CA TYR A 61 -11.05 -4.55 0.74
C TYR A 61 -11.63 -3.14 0.53
N PHE A 62 -11.45 -2.56 -0.66
CA PHE A 62 -11.96 -1.22 -0.94
C PHE A 62 -13.48 -1.16 -0.93
N ASN A 63 -14.15 -2.21 -1.41
CA ASN A 63 -15.61 -2.28 -1.34
C ASN A 63 -16.13 -2.39 0.10
N ALA A 64 -15.42 -3.08 0.97
CA ALA A 64 -15.77 -3.18 2.39
C ALA A 64 -15.60 -1.85 3.13
N LEU A 65 -14.58 -1.05 2.77
CA LEU A 65 -14.33 0.25 3.37
C LEU A 65 -15.25 1.34 2.81
N PHE A 66 -15.32 1.47 1.48
CA PHE A 66 -15.93 2.64 0.83
C PHE A 66 -17.24 2.33 0.09
N GLY A 67 -17.72 1.09 0.18
CA GLY A 67 -18.98 0.65 -0.41
C GLY A 67 -18.81 -0.04 -1.77
N THR A 68 -19.82 -0.84 -2.15
CA THR A 68 -19.78 -1.75 -3.31
C THR A 68 -19.66 -1.04 -4.67
N LYS A 69 -20.00 0.26 -4.73
CA LYS A 69 -19.88 1.09 -5.94
C LYS A 69 -18.53 1.81 -6.04
N PHE A 70 -17.67 1.67 -5.03
CA PHE A 70 -16.38 2.34 -5.03
C PHE A 70 -15.45 1.76 -6.09
N THR A 71 -14.81 2.64 -6.85
CA THR A 71 -13.76 2.30 -7.81
C THR A 71 -12.58 3.25 -7.64
N ARG A 72 -11.36 2.72 -7.71
CA ARG A 72 -10.12 3.51 -7.58
C ARG A 72 -9.92 4.51 -8.73
N SER A 73 -10.61 4.33 -9.85
CA SER A 73 -10.54 5.21 -11.03
C SER A 73 -11.54 6.38 -10.98
N ALA A 74 -12.46 6.42 -10.02
CA ALA A 74 -13.43 7.51 -9.92
C ALA A 74 -12.78 8.80 -9.40
N GLU A 75 -13.15 9.94 -9.97
CA GLU A 75 -12.72 11.27 -9.52
C GLU A 75 -13.56 11.70 -8.30
N THR A 76 -13.14 11.26 -7.11
CA THR A 76 -13.80 11.56 -5.85
C THR A 76 -12.82 12.14 -4.83
N PRO A 77 -13.28 12.92 -3.84
CA PRO A 77 -12.42 13.42 -2.76
C PRO A 77 -11.68 12.30 -2.03
N VAL A 78 -12.33 11.16 -1.79
CA VAL A 78 -11.72 9.96 -1.19
C VAL A 78 -10.55 9.46 -2.02
N ASN A 79 -10.73 9.28 -3.34
CA ASN A 79 -9.64 8.86 -4.22
C ASN A 79 -8.52 9.89 -4.32
N ALA A 80 -8.84 11.18 -4.31
CA ALA A 80 -7.85 12.25 -4.28
C ALA A 80 -7.01 12.18 -2.99
N ALA A 81 -7.64 11.98 -1.83
CA ALA A 81 -6.96 11.81 -0.55
C ALA A 81 -6.06 10.56 -0.53
N LEU A 82 -6.56 9.40 -0.99
CA LEU A 82 -5.79 8.16 -1.11
C LEU A 82 -4.56 8.35 -2.01
N ASN A 83 -4.75 8.94 -3.19
CA ASN A 83 -3.65 9.16 -4.15
C ASN A 83 -2.58 10.11 -3.58
N TYR A 84 -3.00 11.18 -2.92
CA TYR A 84 -2.09 12.12 -2.29
C TYR A 84 -1.29 11.46 -1.15
N GLY A 85 -1.96 10.75 -0.26
CA GLY A 85 -1.30 10.02 0.83
C GLY A 85 -0.30 8.99 0.31
N TYR A 86 -0.66 8.20 -0.70
CA TYR A 86 0.26 7.24 -1.32
C TYR A 86 1.47 7.92 -1.95
N ALA A 87 1.31 9.10 -2.56
CA ALA A 87 2.42 9.84 -3.13
C ALA A 87 3.39 10.35 -2.06
N ILE A 88 2.89 10.79 -0.89
CA ILE A 88 3.73 11.18 0.24
C ILE A 88 4.52 9.97 0.77
N PHE A 89 3.86 8.83 0.99
CA PHE A 89 4.53 7.60 1.42
C PHE A 89 5.59 7.15 0.43
N LEU A 90 5.28 7.14 -0.86
CA LEU A 90 6.23 6.79 -1.90
C LEU A 90 7.46 7.71 -1.87
N SER A 91 7.24 9.01 -1.70
CA SER A 91 8.33 9.99 -1.58
C SER A 91 9.23 9.70 -0.37
N SER A 92 8.64 9.38 0.79
CA SER A 92 9.37 9.03 2.00
C SER A 92 10.16 7.74 1.84
N VAL A 93 9.55 6.69 1.31
CA VAL A 93 10.21 5.40 1.03
C VAL A 93 11.38 5.57 0.05
N ASN A 94 11.20 6.36 -1.01
CA ASN A 94 12.28 6.60 -1.97
C ASN A 94 13.47 7.35 -1.34
N ARG A 95 13.21 8.28 -0.43
CA ARG A 95 14.27 8.96 0.32
C ARG A 95 15.07 7.96 1.16
N GLU A 96 14.41 7.03 1.85
CA GLU A 96 15.07 5.99 2.62
C GLU A 96 15.88 5.03 1.73
N ILE A 97 15.32 4.61 0.60
CA ILE A 97 16.01 3.77 -0.39
C ILE A 97 17.35 4.42 -0.81
N VAL A 98 17.28 5.70 -1.21
CA VAL A 98 18.47 6.46 -1.66
C VAL A 98 19.45 6.68 -0.51
N SER A 99 18.97 7.01 0.70
CA SER A 99 19.82 7.22 1.88
C SER A 99 20.60 5.96 2.27
N ASN A 100 20.04 4.79 1.99
CA ASN A 100 20.70 3.49 2.20
C ASN A 100 21.54 3.02 0.99
N GLY A 101 21.73 3.87 -0.03
CA GLY A 101 22.59 3.58 -1.18
C GLY A 101 21.97 2.67 -2.23
N TYR A 102 20.64 2.45 -2.21
CA TYR A 102 19.96 1.65 -3.23
C TYR A 102 19.46 2.52 -4.40
N ILE A 103 19.25 1.87 -5.54
CA ILE A 103 18.77 2.50 -6.78
C ILE A 103 17.25 2.31 -6.87
N THR A 104 16.50 3.39 -6.93
CA THR A 104 15.03 3.38 -6.94
C THR A 104 14.43 2.85 -8.23
N GLN A 105 15.14 2.98 -9.35
CA GLN A 105 14.69 2.53 -10.68
C GLN A 105 14.59 1.00 -10.79
N ILE A 106 15.41 0.25 -10.03
CA ILE A 106 15.49 -1.21 -10.14
C ILE A 106 14.48 -1.83 -9.18
N GLY A 107 13.29 -2.14 -9.68
CA GLY A 107 12.24 -2.78 -8.90
C GLY A 107 12.44 -4.29 -8.70
N ILE A 108 11.62 -4.83 -7.80
CA ILE A 108 11.48 -6.27 -7.53
C ILE A 108 10.49 -6.88 -8.52
N PHE A 109 9.35 -6.22 -8.72
CA PHE A 109 8.26 -6.61 -9.61
C PHE A 109 7.98 -5.53 -10.66
N HIS A 110 7.83 -4.27 -10.24
CA HIS A 110 7.64 -3.16 -11.18
C HIS A 110 8.92 -2.99 -12.03
N ASP A 111 8.74 -2.97 -13.34
CA ASP A 111 9.82 -2.84 -14.32
C ASP A 111 9.35 -1.91 -15.46
N ASN A 112 9.00 -0.69 -15.10
CA ASN A 112 8.63 0.35 -16.06
C ASN A 112 9.83 1.29 -16.26
N MET A 113 10.41 1.30 -17.46
CA MET A 113 11.57 2.12 -17.79
C MET A 113 11.34 3.63 -17.65
N PHE A 114 10.08 4.07 -17.61
CA PHE A 114 9.71 5.47 -17.41
C PHE A 114 9.38 5.81 -15.94
N ASN A 115 9.47 4.82 -15.04
CA ASN A 115 9.24 5.03 -13.62
C ASN A 115 10.56 5.01 -12.85
N ASP A 116 10.99 6.17 -12.39
CA ASP A 116 12.21 6.31 -11.58
C ASP A 116 12.09 5.68 -10.17
N PHE A 117 10.89 5.21 -9.79
CA PHE A 117 10.56 4.76 -8.44
C PHE A 117 10.01 3.33 -8.38
N ASN A 118 10.47 2.45 -9.28
CA ASN A 118 10.00 1.06 -9.32
C ASN A 118 10.16 0.34 -7.98
N LEU A 119 11.34 0.45 -7.33
CA LEU A 119 11.60 -0.17 -6.04
C LEU A 119 10.73 0.42 -4.92
N GLY A 120 10.60 1.74 -4.88
CA GLY A 120 9.72 2.40 -3.91
C GLY A 120 8.27 2.00 -4.10
N SER A 121 7.81 1.88 -5.35
CA SER A 121 6.46 1.41 -5.68
C SER A 121 6.20 -0.01 -5.16
N ASP A 122 7.20 -0.90 -5.22
CA ASP A 122 7.10 -2.25 -4.67
C ASP A 122 7.04 -2.25 -3.14
N LEU A 123 7.93 -1.48 -2.50
CA LEU A 123 8.06 -1.49 -1.04
C LEU A 123 6.94 -0.76 -0.32
N VAL A 124 6.28 0.20 -0.97
CA VAL A 124 5.16 0.95 -0.36
C VAL A 124 3.87 0.12 -0.28
N GLU A 125 3.74 -0.97 -1.04
CA GLU A 125 2.50 -1.75 -1.12
C GLU A 125 1.94 -2.20 0.23
N PRO A 126 2.73 -2.78 1.16
CA PRO A 126 2.23 -3.16 2.48
C PRO A 126 1.86 -1.98 3.38
N LEU A 127 2.38 -0.80 3.10
CA LEU A 127 2.22 0.40 3.94
C LEU A 127 1.00 1.24 3.54
N ARG A 128 0.40 0.99 2.37
CA ARG A 128 -0.74 1.76 1.87
C ARG A 128 -1.93 1.77 2.83
N MET A 129 -2.11 0.70 3.60
CA MET A 129 -3.21 0.59 4.56
C MET A 129 -3.22 1.71 5.61
N ILE A 130 -2.07 2.33 5.90
CA ILE A 130 -1.97 3.46 6.84
C ILE A 130 -2.75 4.68 6.31
N VAL A 131 -2.60 4.95 5.02
CA VAL A 131 -3.37 6.00 4.33
C VAL A 131 -4.85 5.62 4.24
N ASP A 132 -5.13 4.34 3.95
CA ASP A 132 -6.50 3.83 3.81
C ASP A 132 -7.28 3.97 5.12
N GLU A 133 -6.65 3.64 6.26
CA GLU A 133 -7.20 3.81 7.59
C GLU A 133 -7.55 5.27 7.88
N TYR A 134 -6.61 6.18 7.60
CA TYR A 134 -6.82 7.60 7.80
C TYR A 134 -8.00 8.10 6.96
N VAL A 135 -8.00 7.81 5.66
CA VAL A 135 -9.05 8.28 4.74
C VAL A 135 -10.40 7.66 5.06
N TYR A 136 -10.45 6.39 5.45
CA TYR A 136 -11.68 5.73 5.88
C TYR A 136 -12.26 6.36 7.14
N THR A 137 -11.42 6.72 8.10
CA THR A 137 -11.84 7.32 9.36
C THR A 137 -12.36 8.75 9.18
N HIS A 138 -11.74 9.52 8.29
CA HIS A 138 -12.08 10.94 8.11
C HIS A 138 -13.10 11.18 7.00
N GLN A 139 -13.24 10.28 6.03
CA GLN A 139 -14.19 10.31 4.90
C GLN A 139 -14.36 11.72 4.30
N PRO A 140 -13.33 12.30 3.69
CA PRO A 140 -13.37 13.68 3.23
C PRO A 140 -14.46 13.89 2.16
N GLU A 141 -15.33 14.87 2.37
CA GLU A 141 -16.34 15.31 1.40
C GLU A 141 -15.75 16.21 0.31
N GLU A 142 -14.63 16.87 0.63
CA GLU A 142 -13.81 17.66 -0.29
C GLU A 142 -12.32 17.34 -0.08
N PHE A 143 -11.47 17.72 -1.02
CA PHE A 143 -10.03 17.53 -0.90
C PHE A 143 -9.27 18.78 -1.31
N GLY A 144 -9.12 19.72 -0.38
CA GLY A 144 -8.45 20.99 -0.52
C GLY A 144 -7.12 21.06 0.25
N HIS A 145 -6.74 22.29 0.58
CA HIS A 145 -5.48 22.56 1.28
C HIS A 145 -5.46 21.97 2.70
N ASN A 146 -6.57 22.10 3.43
CA ASN A 146 -6.66 21.65 4.83
C ASN A 146 -6.56 20.12 4.94
N GLU A 147 -7.23 19.38 4.06
CA GLU A 147 -7.19 17.93 4.00
C GLU A 147 -5.79 17.41 3.63
N LYS A 148 -5.09 18.12 2.73
CA LYS A 148 -3.69 17.81 2.39
C LYS A 148 -2.76 18.00 3.58
N MET A 149 -2.90 19.11 4.32
CA MET A 149 -2.09 19.37 5.51
C MET A 149 -2.37 18.34 6.61
N ALA A 150 -3.65 18.01 6.84
CA ALA A 150 -4.04 17.01 7.83
C ALA A 150 -3.51 15.59 7.52
N LEU A 151 -3.33 15.25 6.24
CA LEU A 151 -2.74 13.98 5.82
C LEU A 151 -1.21 13.92 6.00
N LEU A 152 -0.53 15.05 6.05
CA LEU A 152 0.93 15.08 6.25
C LEU A 152 1.33 14.62 7.65
N ASP A 153 0.58 15.00 8.69
CA ASP A 153 0.92 14.71 10.08
C ASP A 153 0.96 13.19 10.40
N PRO A 154 -0.07 12.38 10.09
CA PRO A 154 -0.05 10.93 10.33
C PRO A 154 1.05 10.21 9.57
N VAL A 155 1.30 10.61 8.32
CA VAL A 155 2.36 10.03 7.48
C VAL A 155 3.73 10.35 8.07
N SER A 156 3.97 11.58 8.50
CA SER A 156 5.22 12.01 9.13
C SER A 156 5.44 11.30 10.47
N TYR A 157 4.38 11.14 11.28
CA TYR A 157 4.45 10.48 12.59
C TYR A 157 4.77 8.97 12.48
N THR A 158 4.20 8.30 11.51
CA THR A 158 4.47 6.86 11.28
C THR A 158 5.92 6.64 10.84
N HIS A 159 6.45 7.55 10.04
CA HIS A 159 7.85 7.52 9.61
C HIS A 159 8.82 7.70 10.79
N LEU A 160 8.53 8.63 11.70
CA LEU A 160 9.34 8.86 12.90
C LEU A 160 9.36 7.66 13.84
N ARG A 161 8.21 6.98 14.05
CA ARG A 161 8.13 5.78 14.91
C ARG A 161 8.90 4.58 14.37
N ALA A 162 9.00 4.42 13.06
CA ALA A 162 9.80 3.35 12.48
C ALA A 162 11.29 3.48 12.84
N HIS A 163 11.80 4.70 13.00
CA HIS A 163 13.18 4.95 13.42
C HIS A 163 13.41 4.79 14.92
N GLU A 164 12.39 4.98 15.77
CA GLU A 164 12.53 4.84 17.24
C GLU A 164 12.53 3.37 17.70
N THR A 165 12.03 2.44 16.89
CA THR A 165 12.00 1.00 17.25
C THR A 165 13.27 0.24 16.85
N GLU A 166 14.22 0.87 16.16
CA GLU A 166 15.52 0.28 15.76
C GLU A 166 16.70 0.79 16.61
N ALA A 167 16.46 1.59 17.62
CA ALA A 167 17.45 2.05 18.59
C ALA A 167 17.30 1.32 19.94
#